data_6c81a5ebde084143d34784543b1e1048
#
_entry.id   6c81a5ebde084143d34784543b1e1048
#
_cell.length_a   1.000
_cell.length_b   1.000
_cell.length_c   1.000
_cell.angle_alpha   90.00
_cell.angle_beta   90.00
_cell.angle_gamma   90.00
#
_symmetry.space_group_name_H-M   'P 1'
#
loop_
_entity.id
_entity.type
_entity.pdbx_description
1 polymer ?
#
loop_
_entity_poly.entity_id
_entity_poly.type
_entity_poly.pdbx_seq_one_letter_code
_entity_poly.pdbx_strand_id
1 'polypeptide(L)'
;VLVGVLVLGLVLGLPLVPVAGFLGIALLGDQQRSAAAGGSSVVCQTGGASLAAVDASGVEVTLDEVQVRNAAVVVHAGQGMGQQAQLVALATALTESALRNLANDGSYSYSGGVMSLSAWESARAVVVESMRLPHDGVGSDWDSIGLFQQRPSAGWGSVEEIMDPATSAATFYDRLARVSGWESMSVAAAAQAVQVSAFPDAYARWEPVARSLLSALSTVSCSAGSSADGVGGVPAGLDARRRAVVTFGLQQLGDRYVWGAEGPDSWDCSGLVQGAYRQIGVELPHSSEVQRGAGREVSAEEALPGDIMWWPGHVAIYLGDGELVGAQTPAQGVVRIPVYGAPRYIRVIE
;
A
#
# COMPACT_ATOMS: atom_id res chain seq x y z
N VAL A 1 -45.57 -13.78 -42.13
CA VAL A 1 -45.88 -14.94 -41.25
C VAL A 1 -45.01 -14.80 -40.02
N LEU A 2 -45.60 -14.25 -38.96
CA LEU A 2 -45.00 -14.18 -37.60
C LEU A 2 -45.19 -15.55 -36.91
N VAL A 3 -44.12 -16.11 -36.33
CA VAL A 3 -44.22 -17.18 -35.38
C VAL A 3 -43.66 -16.65 -34.04
N GLY A 4 -44.57 -16.34 -33.12
CA GLY A 4 -44.27 -16.04 -31.75
C GLY A 4 -44.08 -17.34 -30.96
N VAL A 5 -42.98 -17.43 -30.17
CA VAL A 5 -42.77 -18.50 -29.23
C VAL A 5 -43.09 -17.95 -27.81
N LEU A 6 -44.15 -18.48 -27.25
CA LEU A 6 -44.61 -18.25 -25.89
C LEU A 6 -43.78 -19.16 -24.96
N VAL A 7 -42.99 -18.61 -24.06
CA VAL A 7 -42.34 -19.42 -22.99
C VAL A 7 -43.17 -19.26 -21.73
N LEU A 8 -43.82 -20.36 -21.33
CA LEU A 8 -44.59 -20.54 -20.10
C LEU A 8 -43.61 -20.70 -18.95
N GLY A 9 -43.55 -19.78 -18.02
CA GLY A 9 -42.78 -19.90 -16.77
C GLY A 9 -43.54 -20.77 -15.75
N LEU A 10 -42.96 -21.91 -15.37
CA LEU A 10 -43.47 -22.79 -14.33
C LEU A 10 -42.96 -22.27 -12.97
N VAL A 11 -43.85 -21.73 -12.14
CA VAL A 11 -43.58 -21.39 -10.75
C VAL A 11 -43.75 -22.63 -9.90
N LEU A 12 -42.64 -23.27 -9.46
CA LEU A 12 -42.65 -24.31 -8.45
C LEU A 12 -42.52 -23.67 -7.06
N GLY A 13 -43.59 -23.74 -6.29
CA GLY A 13 -43.66 -23.36 -4.90
C GLY A 13 -42.83 -24.27 -4.01
N LEU A 14 -41.96 -23.70 -3.18
CA LEU A 14 -41.27 -24.36 -2.09
C LEU A 14 -42.09 -24.25 -0.79
N PRO A 15 -42.15 -25.30 0.04
CA PRO A 15 -42.94 -25.26 1.27
C PRO A 15 -42.23 -24.45 2.37
N LEU A 16 -43.02 -23.65 3.09
CA LEU A 16 -42.63 -22.97 4.33
C LEU A 16 -42.35 -24.01 5.43
N VAL A 17 -41.12 -24.01 5.94
CA VAL A 17 -40.75 -24.72 7.18
C VAL A 17 -40.82 -23.72 8.33
N PRO A 18 -41.50 -24.02 9.45
CA PRO A 18 -41.56 -23.13 10.59
C PRO A 18 -40.25 -23.08 11.35
N VAL A 19 -39.71 -21.89 11.54
CA VAL A 19 -38.55 -21.61 12.40
C VAL A 19 -39.02 -21.68 13.85
N ALA A 20 -38.72 -22.81 14.52
CA ALA A 20 -38.78 -22.90 15.98
C ALA A 20 -37.51 -22.22 16.58
N GLY A 21 -37.74 -21.35 17.54
CA GLY A 21 -36.72 -20.47 18.14
C GLY A 21 -35.55 -21.21 18.78
N PHE A 22 -34.38 -20.59 18.60
CA PHE A 22 -33.28 -20.68 19.53
C PHE A 22 -32.91 -19.25 19.95
N LEU A 23 -33.44 -18.88 21.11
CA LEU A 23 -32.99 -17.74 21.89
C LEU A 23 -31.80 -18.22 22.72
N GLY A 24 -30.65 -17.54 22.61
CA GLY A 24 -29.55 -17.69 23.56
C GLY A 24 -28.25 -18.16 22.94
N ILE A 25 -27.34 -17.26 22.92
CA ILE A 25 -25.88 -17.19 22.87
C ILE A 25 -25.44 -16.25 21.73
N ALA A 26 -25.62 -14.97 21.99
CA ALA A 26 -24.98 -13.92 21.20
C ALA A 26 -24.58 -12.78 22.17
N LEU A 27 -23.51 -12.97 22.96
CA LEU A 27 -22.83 -11.93 23.74
C LEU A 27 -21.46 -12.41 24.25
N LEU A 28 -20.55 -12.89 23.39
CA LEU A 28 -19.13 -13.06 23.72
C LEU A 28 -18.23 -13.08 22.45
N GLY A 29 -18.52 -12.29 21.43
CA GLY A 29 -17.74 -12.26 20.18
C GLY A 29 -17.23 -10.90 19.76
N ASP A 30 -17.65 -9.81 20.39
CA ASP A 30 -17.45 -8.45 19.84
C ASP A 30 -16.40 -7.61 20.59
N GLN A 31 -15.66 -8.17 21.54
CA GLN A 31 -14.62 -7.43 22.29
C GLN A 31 -13.17 -7.74 21.88
N GLN A 32 -12.93 -8.56 20.88
CA GLN A 32 -11.56 -8.84 20.42
C GLN A 32 -11.20 -8.25 19.05
N ARG A 33 -12.10 -7.55 18.39
CA ARG A 33 -11.81 -6.89 17.09
C ARG A 33 -11.43 -5.41 17.17
N SER A 34 -11.50 -4.80 18.35
CA SER A 34 -11.18 -3.36 18.52
C SER A 34 -9.72 -3.08 18.96
N ALA A 35 -8.83 -4.07 18.94
CA ALA A 35 -7.43 -3.89 19.37
C ALA A 35 -6.40 -4.12 18.24
N ALA A 36 -6.80 -4.19 16.98
CA ALA A 36 -5.89 -4.42 15.85
C ALA A 36 -5.94 -3.29 14.80
N ALA A 37 -6.21 -2.06 15.19
CA ALA A 37 -6.09 -0.88 14.33
C ALA A 37 -4.68 -0.24 14.42
N GLY A 38 -3.64 -1.05 14.65
CA GLY A 38 -2.25 -0.69 14.46
C GLY A 38 -1.72 -1.60 13.36
N GLY A 39 -1.70 -1.14 12.11
CA GLY A 39 -1.14 -1.87 11.00
C GLY A 39 0.29 -2.28 11.32
N SER A 40 0.53 -3.58 11.52
CA SER A 40 1.87 -4.13 11.67
C SER A 40 2.47 -4.21 10.27
N SER A 41 3.23 -3.21 9.88
CA SER A 41 3.99 -3.27 8.63
C SER A 41 4.99 -4.42 8.68
N VAL A 42 5.06 -5.17 7.59
CA VAL A 42 6.04 -6.24 7.43
C VAL A 42 7.22 -5.70 6.63
N VAL A 43 8.43 -5.83 7.16
CA VAL A 43 9.68 -5.43 6.48
C VAL A 43 10.46 -6.69 6.08
N CYS A 44 10.75 -6.82 4.79
CA CYS A 44 11.52 -7.94 4.23
C CYS A 44 12.88 -7.44 3.71
N GLN A 45 13.95 -8.15 4.07
CA GLN A 45 15.32 -7.82 3.66
C GLN A 45 15.64 -8.54 2.32
N THR A 46 15.37 -7.88 1.21
CA THR A 46 15.63 -8.41 -0.14
C THR A 46 17.01 -8.03 -0.69
N GLY A 47 17.77 -7.19 0.00
CA GLY A 47 19.14 -6.80 -0.38
C GLY A 47 19.23 -6.00 -1.69
N GLY A 48 18.18 -5.31 -2.10
CA GLY A 48 18.17 -4.54 -3.35
C GLY A 48 18.13 -5.41 -4.62
N ALA A 49 17.66 -6.67 -4.51
CA ALA A 49 17.68 -7.62 -5.62
C ALA A 49 16.60 -7.31 -6.68
N SER A 50 16.98 -7.39 -7.95
CA SER A 50 16.06 -7.56 -9.08
C SER A 50 16.01 -9.04 -9.49
N LEU A 51 14.92 -9.48 -10.14
CA LEU A 51 14.74 -10.85 -10.61
C LEU A 51 14.38 -10.88 -12.09
N ALA A 52 15.17 -11.62 -12.89
CA ALA A 52 14.79 -11.97 -14.26
C ALA A 52 14.12 -13.35 -14.27
N ALA A 53 12.99 -13.48 -14.95
CA ALA A 53 12.25 -14.72 -15.11
C ALA A 53 11.56 -14.76 -16.48
N VAL A 54 11.04 -15.93 -16.87
CA VAL A 54 10.32 -16.10 -18.13
C VAL A 54 8.88 -16.45 -17.82
N ASP A 55 7.92 -15.77 -18.44
CA ASP A 55 6.49 -16.07 -18.31
C ASP A 55 6.06 -17.31 -19.12
N ALA A 56 4.83 -17.75 -18.97
CA ALA A 56 4.31 -18.95 -19.66
C ALA A 56 4.26 -18.78 -21.19
N SER A 57 4.36 -17.58 -21.73
CA SER A 57 4.42 -17.31 -23.16
C SER A 57 5.85 -17.28 -23.72
N GLY A 58 6.86 -17.47 -22.85
CA GLY A 58 8.28 -17.44 -23.23
C GLY A 58 8.89 -16.03 -23.25
N VAL A 59 8.17 -15.02 -22.75
CA VAL A 59 8.67 -13.64 -22.68
C VAL A 59 9.49 -13.45 -21.41
N GLU A 60 10.70 -12.91 -21.55
CA GLU A 60 11.53 -12.52 -20.42
C GLU A 60 10.96 -11.28 -19.72
N VAL A 61 10.86 -11.36 -18.40
CA VAL A 61 10.34 -10.31 -17.51
C VAL A 61 11.39 -10.02 -16.46
N THR A 62 11.74 -8.75 -16.28
CA THR A 62 12.58 -8.30 -15.18
C THR A 62 11.75 -7.58 -14.14
N LEU A 63 11.77 -8.08 -12.91
CA LEU A 63 11.14 -7.45 -11.75
C LEU A 63 12.19 -6.60 -11.02
N ASP A 64 11.85 -5.38 -10.72
CA ASP A 64 12.72 -4.46 -9.98
C ASP A 64 12.69 -4.72 -8.46
N GLU A 65 13.50 -3.99 -7.71
CA GLU A 65 13.60 -4.10 -6.26
C GLU A 65 12.26 -3.90 -5.54
N VAL A 66 11.44 -2.95 -5.99
CA VAL A 66 10.12 -2.66 -5.41
C VAL A 66 9.20 -3.87 -5.56
N GLN A 67 9.16 -4.45 -6.76
CA GLN A 67 8.35 -5.62 -7.08
C GLN A 67 8.80 -6.86 -6.30
N VAL A 68 10.11 -7.07 -6.17
CA VAL A 68 10.69 -8.18 -5.39
C VAL A 68 10.40 -8.01 -3.90
N ARG A 69 10.48 -6.79 -3.37
CA ARG A 69 10.12 -6.48 -1.98
C ARG A 69 8.64 -6.75 -1.71
N ASN A 70 7.75 -6.29 -2.58
CA ASN A 70 6.32 -6.55 -2.45
C ASN A 70 6.01 -8.05 -2.54
N ALA A 71 6.68 -8.79 -3.44
CA ALA A 71 6.57 -10.25 -3.50
C ALA A 71 6.99 -10.92 -2.18
N ALA A 72 8.07 -10.45 -1.54
CA ALA A 72 8.52 -10.98 -0.25
C ALA A 72 7.47 -10.78 0.85
N VAL A 73 6.80 -9.63 0.89
CA VAL A 73 5.68 -9.36 1.82
C VAL A 73 4.52 -10.33 1.57
N VAL A 74 4.14 -10.53 0.30
CA VAL A 74 3.08 -11.49 -0.08
C VAL A 74 3.44 -12.91 0.35
N VAL A 75 4.68 -13.37 0.08
CA VAL A 75 5.15 -14.71 0.48
C VAL A 75 5.13 -14.86 2.00
N HIS A 76 5.60 -13.84 2.73
CA HIS A 76 5.63 -13.86 4.18
C HIS A 76 4.22 -13.98 4.79
N ALA A 77 3.27 -13.19 4.30
CA ALA A 77 1.88 -13.24 4.77
C ALA A 77 1.23 -14.64 4.58
N GLY A 78 1.67 -15.39 3.57
CA GLY A 78 1.17 -16.73 3.26
C GLY A 78 1.98 -17.90 3.86
N GLN A 79 2.96 -17.66 4.76
CA GLN A 79 3.85 -18.73 5.27
C GLN A 79 3.10 -19.91 5.91
N GLY A 80 1.98 -19.66 6.59
CA GLY A 80 1.16 -20.70 7.24
C GLY A 80 0.27 -21.49 6.29
N MET A 81 0.11 -21.10 5.04
CA MET A 81 -0.82 -21.70 4.06
C MET A 81 -0.15 -22.60 3.01
N GLY A 82 1.18 -22.63 2.99
CA GLY A 82 1.95 -23.47 2.07
C GLY A 82 2.18 -22.87 0.68
N GLN A 83 3.02 -23.55 -0.10
CA GLN A 83 3.51 -23.04 -1.38
C GLN A 83 2.42 -22.77 -2.42
N GLN A 84 1.39 -23.61 -2.46
CA GLN A 84 0.29 -23.42 -3.42
C GLN A 84 -0.42 -22.08 -3.20
N ALA A 85 -0.72 -21.71 -1.95
CA ALA A 85 -1.34 -20.44 -1.63
C ALA A 85 -0.42 -19.25 -2.05
N GLN A 86 0.87 -19.35 -1.75
CA GLN A 86 1.86 -18.32 -2.11
C GLN A 86 1.96 -18.14 -3.63
N LEU A 87 1.92 -19.24 -4.41
CA LEU A 87 1.90 -19.17 -5.87
C LEU A 87 0.64 -18.49 -6.40
N VAL A 88 -0.53 -18.84 -5.83
CA VAL A 88 -1.81 -18.20 -6.19
C VAL A 88 -1.76 -16.70 -5.94
N ALA A 89 -1.30 -16.27 -4.75
CA ALA A 89 -1.22 -14.86 -4.39
C ALA A 89 -0.21 -14.09 -5.27
N LEU A 90 0.99 -14.65 -5.50
CA LEU A 90 1.99 -14.03 -6.38
C LEU A 90 1.50 -13.89 -7.82
N ALA A 91 0.90 -14.95 -8.39
CA ALA A 91 0.36 -14.89 -9.75
C ALA A 91 -0.79 -13.88 -9.86
N THR A 92 -1.60 -13.74 -8.80
CA THR A 92 -2.65 -12.74 -8.73
C THR A 92 -2.06 -11.33 -8.71
N ALA A 93 -1.16 -11.02 -7.79
CA ALA A 93 -0.57 -9.69 -7.67
C ALA A 93 0.25 -9.29 -8.93
N LEU A 94 0.92 -10.27 -9.58
CA LEU A 94 1.57 -10.05 -10.88
C LEU A 94 0.57 -9.66 -11.97
N THR A 95 -0.60 -10.30 -11.99
CA THR A 95 -1.66 -10.02 -12.97
C THR A 95 -2.30 -8.67 -12.74
N GLU A 96 -2.67 -8.39 -11.50
CA GLU A 96 -3.50 -7.22 -11.13
C GLU A 96 -2.71 -5.90 -11.16
N SER A 97 -1.47 -5.91 -10.67
CA SER A 97 -0.69 -4.69 -10.47
C SER A 97 0.77 -4.80 -10.90
N ALA A 98 1.19 -5.93 -11.48
CA ALA A 98 2.60 -6.26 -11.66
C ALA A 98 3.40 -6.17 -10.34
N LEU A 99 2.82 -6.57 -9.21
CA LEU A 99 3.41 -6.47 -7.87
C LEU A 99 3.72 -5.02 -7.43
N ARG A 100 2.99 -4.03 -7.92
CA ARG A 100 3.09 -2.65 -7.45
C ARG A 100 1.89 -2.31 -6.56
N ASN A 101 2.15 -1.64 -5.47
CA ASN A 101 1.09 -1.11 -4.60
C ASN A 101 0.53 0.15 -5.27
N LEU A 102 -0.56 0.01 -6.03
CA LEU A 102 -1.10 1.09 -6.85
C LEU A 102 -2.15 1.90 -6.08
N ALA A 103 -1.95 3.22 -6.01
CA ALA A 103 -3.01 4.16 -5.65
C ALA A 103 -3.98 4.37 -6.84
N ASN A 104 -5.11 5.05 -6.61
CA ASN A 104 -6.08 5.35 -7.66
C ASN A 104 -6.44 6.84 -7.66
N ASP A 105 -6.26 7.50 -8.80
CA ASP A 105 -6.51 8.94 -8.97
C ASP A 105 -7.98 9.30 -9.19
N GLY A 106 -8.88 8.31 -9.25
CA GLY A 106 -10.30 8.50 -9.48
C GLY A 106 -10.65 9.02 -10.88
N SER A 107 -9.73 8.93 -11.85
CA SER A 107 -9.94 9.46 -13.20
C SER A 107 -10.79 8.55 -14.11
N TYR A 108 -11.15 7.33 -13.64
CA TYR A 108 -12.02 6.42 -14.40
C TYR A 108 -13.33 7.09 -14.78
N SER A 109 -13.68 7.02 -16.06
CA SER A 109 -14.93 7.57 -16.56
C SER A 109 -16.10 6.59 -16.33
N TYR A 110 -17.13 7.04 -15.65
CA TYR A 110 -18.32 6.21 -15.44
C TYR A 110 -18.98 5.81 -16.77
N SER A 111 -19.08 4.52 -17.01
CA SER A 111 -19.69 3.94 -18.22
C SER A 111 -21.00 3.19 -17.98
N GLY A 112 -21.49 3.18 -16.73
CA GLY A 112 -22.68 2.42 -16.32
C GLY A 112 -22.39 0.94 -16.06
N GLY A 113 -23.39 0.22 -15.62
CA GLY A 113 -23.43 -1.25 -15.57
C GLY A 113 -23.18 -1.88 -14.20
N VAL A 114 -22.00 -1.72 -13.60
CA VAL A 114 -21.63 -2.45 -12.36
C VAL A 114 -22.25 -1.83 -11.11
N MET A 115 -22.37 -0.52 -11.06
CA MET A 115 -22.98 0.22 -9.96
C MET A 115 -23.74 1.45 -10.47
N SER A 116 -24.55 2.07 -9.60
CA SER A 116 -25.20 3.34 -9.91
C SER A 116 -24.20 4.49 -9.97
N LEU A 117 -24.56 5.60 -10.64
CA LEU A 117 -23.70 6.78 -10.68
C LEU A 117 -23.37 7.30 -9.27
N SER A 118 -24.36 7.37 -8.38
CA SER A 118 -24.15 7.84 -7.00
C SER A 118 -23.23 6.92 -6.19
N ALA A 119 -23.33 5.60 -6.38
CA ALA A 119 -22.42 4.65 -5.76
C ALA A 119 -21.00 4.80 -6.29
N TRP A 120 -20.85 5.04 -7.60
CA TRP A 120 -19.58 5.34 -8.25
C TRP A 120 -18.94 6.63 -7.69
N GLU A 121 -19.71 7.72 -7.61
CA GLU A 121 -19.21 8.99 -7.08
C GLU A 121 -18.74 8.85 -5.62
N SER A 122 -19.48 8.06 -4.82
CA SER A 122 -19.09 7.75 -3.44
C SER A 122 -17.81 6.92 -3.37
N ALA A 123 -17.69 5.87 -4.18
CA ALA A 123 -16.50 5.03 -4.23
C ALA A 123 -15.27 5.82 -4.69
N ARG A 124 -15.45 6.70 -5.70
CA ARG A 124 -14.42 7.59 -6.20
C ARG A 124 -13.92 8.56 -5.12
N ALA A 125 -14.82 9.17 -4.35
CA ALA A 125 -14.46 10.08 -3.27
C ALA A 125 -13.61 9.40 -2.19
N VAL A 126 -13.86 8.11 -1.93
CA VAL A 126 -13.11 7.30 -0.97
C VAL A 126 -11.76 6.88 -1.54
N VAL A 127 -11.73 6.36 -2.77
CA VAL A 127 -10.52 5.74 -3.31
C VAL A 127 -9.38 6.72 -3.58
N VAL A 128 -9.69 7.98 -3.87
CA VAL A 128 -8.65 9.02 -4.07
C VAL A 128 -7.81 9.29 -2.83
N GLU A 129 -8.28 8.89 -1.64
CA GLU A 129 -7.49 8.96 -0.41
C GLU A 129 -6.25 8.07 -0.48
N SER A 130 -6.27 7.01 -1.33
CA SER A 130 -5.10 6.16 -1.56
C SER A 130 -3.88 6.91 -2.11
N MET A 131 -4.11 8.04 -2.81
CA MET A 131 -3.05 8.90 -3.32
C MET A 131 -2.21 9.56 -2.22
N ARG A 132 -2.71 9.58 -0.98
CA ARG A 132 -2.00 10.11 0.21
C ARG A 132 -1.21 9.04 0.96
N LEU A 133 -1.40 7.78 0.61
CA LEU A 133 -0.74 6.65 1.25
C LEU A 133 0.50 6.22 0.45
N PRO A 134 1.47 5.53 1.07
CA PRO A 134 2.62 4.99 0.35
C PRO A 134 2.18 4.11 -0.81
N HIS A 135 2.66 4.41 -2.02
CA HIS A 135 2.32 3.66 -3.23
C HIS A 135 3.49 3.63 -4.22
N ASP A 136 3.50 2.65 -5.10
CA ASP A 136 4.55 2.39 -6.10
C ASP A 136 4.15 2.86 -7.52
N GLY A 137 2.96 3.40 -7.65
CA GLY A 137 2.40 3.88 -8.91
C GLY A 137 0.93 4.23 -8.76
N VAL A 138 0.33 4.72 -9.85
CA VAL A 138 -1.06 5.18 -9.88
C VAL A 138 -1.83 4.41 -10.95
N GLY A 139 -2.99 3.88 -10.58
CA GLY A 139 -4.00 3.31 -11.46
C GLY A 139 -5.24 4.19 -11.54
N SER A 140 -6.20 3.76 -12.36
CA SER A 140 -7.46 4.48 -12.55
C SER A 140 -8.65 3.56 -12.78
N ASP A 141 -8.52 2.24 -12.53
CA ASP A 141 -9.61 1.30 -12.77
C ASP A 141 -10.61 1.29 -11.61
N TRP A 142 -11.81 1.82 -11.86
CA TRP A 142 -12.89 1.95 -10.87
C TRP A 142 -12.37 2.49 -9.54
N ASP A 143 -12.58 1.73 -8.43
CA ASP A 143 -12.04 1.96 -7.10
C ASP A 143 -11.02 0.89 -6.70
N SER A 144 -10.31 0.30 -7.69
CA SER A 144 -9.29 -0.72 -7.49
C SER A 144 -7.98 -0.10 -7.00
N ILE A 145 -7.41 -0.62 -5.90
CA ILE A 145 -6.16 -0.16 -5.29
C ILE A 145 -5.32 -1.31 -4.76
N GLY A 146 -4.08 -1.03 -4.45
CA GLY A 146 -3.16 -1.97 -3.80
C GLY A 146 -2.57 -3.02 -4.73
N LEU A 147 -1.86 -3.99 -4.14
CA LEU A 147 -1.17 -5.08 -4.84
C LEU A 147 -2.14 -6.01 -5.61
N PHE A 148 -3.34 -6.22 -5.11
CA PHE A 148 -4.33 -7.14 -5.65
C PHE A 148 -5.49 -6.44 -6.34
N GLN A 149 -5.38 -5.14 -6.57
CA GLN A 149 -6.45 -4.29 -7.13
C GLN A 149 -7.80 -4.55 -6.43
N GLN A 150 -7.73 -4.56 -5.12
CA GLN A 150 -8.87 -4.76 -4.23
C GLN A 150 -9.73 -3.49 -4.19
N ARG A 151 -11.03 -3.68 -3.99
CA ARG A 151 -12.00 -2.58 -4.07
C ARG A 151 -12.66 -2.34 -2.70
N PRO A 152 -12.53 -1.13 -2.12
CA PRO A 152 -13.26 -0.78 -0.89
C PRO A 152 -14.77 -0.97 -1.04
N SER A 153 -15.34 -0.57 -2.18
CA SER A 153 -16.78 -0.72 -2.47
C SER A 153 -17.26 -2.18 -2.53
N ALA A 154 -16.34 -3.13 -2.78
CA ALA A 154 -16.62 -4.56 -2.81
C ALA A 154 -16.32 -5.27 -1.48
N GLY A 155 -16.09 -4.51 -0.41
CA GLY A 155 -15.88 -5.04 0.94
C GLY A 155 -14.55 -5.76 1.13
N TRP A 156 -13.49 -5.29 0.45
CA TRP A 156 -12.15 -5.82 0.65
C TRP A 156 -11.43 -5.22 1.87
N GLY A 157 -11.90 -4.09 2.38
CA GLY A 157 -11.34 -3.38 3.52
C GLY A 157 -11.43 -1.87 3.33
N SER A 158 -10.89 -1.11 4.27
CA SER A 158 -10.69 0.33 4.12
C SER A 158 -9.56 0.61 3.13
N VAL A 159 -9.43 1.87 2.70
CA VAL A 159 -8.34 2.29 1.81
C VAL A 159 -6.98 2.03 2.46
N GLU A 160 -6.83 2.34 3.74
CA GLU A 160 -5.60 2.13 4.51
C GLU A 160 -5.24 0.64 4.62
N GLU A 161 -6.22 -0.23 4.87
CA GLU A 161 -6.02 -1.68 4.96
C GLU A 161 -5.58 -2.28 3.62
N ILE A 162 -6.19 -1.84 2.52
CA ILE A 162 -5.85 -2.33 1.17
C ILE A 162 -4.50 -1.79 0.71
N MET A 163 -4.17 -0.54 1.04
CA MET A 163 -2.90 0.09 0.68
C MET A 163 -1.73 -0.37 1.55
N ASP A 164 -1.96 -1.09 2.64
CA ASP A 164 -0.90 -1.80 3.36
C ASP A 164 -0.66 -3.19 2.72
N PRO A 165 0.50 -3.44 2.10
CA PRO A 165 0.78 -4.68 1.37
C PRO A 165 0.61 -5.95 2.19
N ALA A 166 0.93 -5.92 3.50
CA ALA A 166 0.83 -7.09 4.37
C ALA A 166 -0.63 -7.39 4.72
N THR A 167 -1.42 -6.37 5.05
CA THR A 167 -2.85 -6.48 5.36
C THR A 167 -3.64 -6.90 4.11
N SER A 168 -3.34 -6.29 2.97
CA SER A 168 -3.92 -6.63 1.67
C SER A 168 -3.68 -8.10 1.31
N ALA A 169 -2.44 -8.58 1.49
CA ALA A 169 -2.09 -9.99 1.27
C ALA A 169 -2.81 -10.92 2.26
N ALA A 170 -2.85 -10.57 3.55
CA ALA A 170 -3.58 -11.37 4.55
C ALA A 170 -5.06 -11.49 4.21
N THR A 171 -5.71 -10.39 3.80
CA THR A 171 -7.12 -10.39 3.36
C THR A 171 -7.33 -11.26 2.12
N PHE A 172 -6.36 -11.26 1.18
CA PHE A 172 -6.40 -12.17 0.02
C PHE A 172 -6.35 -13.63 0.47
N TYR A 173 -5.43 -14.00 1.36
CA TYR A 173 -5.30 -15.37 1.89
C TYR A 173 -6.53 -15.80 2.68
N ASP A 174 -7.13 -14.93 3.46
CA ASP A 174 -8.37 -15.19 4.18
C ASP A 174 -9.53 -15.54 3.22
N ARG A 175 -9.60 -14.87 2.08
CA ARG A 175 -10.60 -15.19 1.05
C ARG A 175 -10.27 -16.49 0.32
N LEU A 176 -9.00 -16.72 0.00
CA LEU A 176 -8.57 -17.99 -0.60
C LEU A 176 -8.91 -19.18 0.29
N ALA A 177 -8.69 -19.09 1.60
CA ALA A 177 -9.00 -20.12 2.57
C ALA A 177 -10.50 -20.50 2.61
N ARG A 178 -11.38 -19.62 2.15
CA ARG A 178 -12.83 -19.87 2.08
C ARG A 178 -13.27 -20.52 0.76
N VAL A 179 -12.39 -20.61 -0.23
CA VAL A 179 -12.66 -21.30 -1.49
C VAL A 179 -12.53 -22.79 -1.28
N SER A 180 -13.62 -23.53 -1.41
CA SER A 180 -13.61 -24.98 -1.18
C SER A 180 -12.69 -25.70 -2.17
N GLY A 181 -11.72 -26.47 -1.66
CA GLY A 181 -10.82 -27.31 -2.45
C GLY A 181 -9.75 -26.54 -3.23
N TRP A 182 -9.47 -25.30 -2.87
CA TRP A 182 -8.48 -24.44 -3.53
C TRP A 182 -7.08 -25.09 -3.61
N GLU A 183 -6.73 -25.93 -2.64
CA GLU A 183 -5.43 -26.61 -2.55
C GLU A 183 -5.16 -27.52 -3.75
N SER A 184 -6.24 -28.07 -4.36
CA SER A 184 -6.17 -28.94 -5.52
C SER A 184 -6.46 -28.26 -6.85
N MET A 185 -6.81 -26.97 -6.84
CA MET A 185 -7.04 -26.19 -8.04
C MET A 185 -5.71 -25.82 -8.71
N SER A 186 -5.76 -25.54 -10.04
CA SER A 186 -4.65 -24.83 -10.67
C SER A 186 -4.49 -23.44 -10.08
N VAL A 187 -3.27 -22.86 -10.16
CA VAL A 187 -3.00 -21.51 -9.69
C VAL A 187 -4.01 -20.51 -10.27
N ALA A 188 -4.27 -20.58 -11.58
CA ALA A 188 -5.22 -19.68 -12.25
C ALA A 188 -6.65 -19.88 -11.77
N ALA A 189 -7.10 -21.13 -11.57
CA ALA A 189 -8.46 -21.40 -11.13
C ALA A 189 -8.70 -20.90 -9.68
N ALA A 190 -7.73 -21.10 -8.79
CA ALA A 190 -7.81 -20.59 -7.42
C ALA A 190 -7.77 -19.05 -7.37
N ALA A 191 -6.90 -18.40 -8.14
CA ALA A 191 -6.86 -16.95 -8.28
C ALA A 191 -8.19 -16.39 -8.78
N GLN A 192 -8.75 -16.99 -9.85
CA GLN A 192 -10.05 -16.60 -10.39
C GLN A 192 -11.19 -16.77 -9.38
N ALA A 193 -11.17 -17.84 -8.57
CA ALA A 193 -12.20 -18.06 -7.56
C ALA A 193 -12.21 -16.98 -6.46
N VAL A 194 -11.07 -16.34 -6.20
CA VAL A 194 -10.95 -15.23 -5.23
C VAL A 194 -11.30 -13.89 -5.87
N GLN A 195 -10.77 -13.61 -7.07
CA GLN A 195 -10.86 -12.27 -7.72
C GLN A 195 -12.14 -12.08 -8.54
N VAL A 196 -12.70 -13.17 -9.10
CA VAL A 196 -13.87 -13.13 -9.99
C VAL A 196 -13.66 -12.15 -11.16
N SER A 197 -12.46 -12.19 -11.74
CA SER A 197 -12.04 -11.31 -12.84
C SER A 197 -12.80 -11.63 -14.14
N ALA A 198 -12.91 -10.63 -15.02
CA ALA A 198 -13.40 -10.81 -16.39
C ALA A 198 -12.45 -11.63 -17.28
N PHE A 199 -11.18 -11.84 -16.86
CA PHE A 199 -10.14 -12.51 -17.62
C PHE A 199 -9.57 -13.71 -16.83
N PRO A 200 -10.31 -14.83 -16.69
CA PRO A 200 -9.94 -15.94 -15.82
C PRO A 200 -8.61 -16.62 -16.17
N ASP A 201 -8.19 -16.57 -17.43
CA ASP A 201 -6.96 -17.24 -17.89
C ASP A 201 -5.70 -16.35 -17.72
N ALA A 202 -5.84 -15.10 -17.36
CA ALA A 202 -4.71 -14.15 -17.27
C ALA A 202 -3.67 -14.57 -16.21
N TYR A 203 -4.11 -15.22 -15.14
CA TYR A 203 -3.25 -15.64 -14.03
C TYR A 203 -2.26 -16.75 -14.41
N ALA A 204 -2.64 -17.64 -15.34
CA ALA A 204 -1.80 -18.75 -15.76
C ALA A 204 -0.47 -18.31 -16.38
N ARG A 205 -0.47 -17.16 -17.04
CA ARG A 205 0.73 -16.56 -17.63
C ARG A 205 1.83 -16.37 -16.61
N TRP A 206 1.49 -16.00 -15.39
CA TRP A 206 2.42 -15.58 -14.36
C TRP A 206 2.89 -16.70 -13.44
N GLU A 207 2.36 -17.91 -13.55
CA GLU A 207 2.75 -19.03 -12.68
C GLU A 207 4.26 -19.35 -12.73
N PRO A 208 4.97 -19.37 -13.89
CA PRO A 208 6.42 -19.59 -13.91
C PRO A 208 7.19 -18.48 -13.20
N VAL A 209 6.79 -17.22 -13.37
CA VAL A 209 7.41 -16.07 -12.69
C VAL A 209 7.17 -16.15 -11.18
N ALA A 210 5.96 -16.50 -10.75
CA ALA A 210 5.63 -16.71 -9.33
C ALA A 210 6.47 -17.82 -8.69
N ARG A 211 6.73 -18.93 -9.41
CA ARG A 211 7.63 -20.01 -8.96
C ARG A 211 9.06 -19.55 -8.82
N SER A 212 9.57 -18.76 -9.77
CA SER A 212 10.91 -18.18 -9.72
C SER A 212 11.07 -17.23 -8.53
N LEU A 213 10.07 -16.36 -8.29
CA LEU A 213 10.02 -15.49 -7.12
C LEU A 213 10.03 -16.29 -5.81
N LEU A 214 9.15 -17.29 -5.68
CA LEU A 214 9.05 -18.09 -4.47
C LEU A 214 10.37 -18.82 -4.16
N SER A 215 11.05 -19.34 -5.18
CA SER A 215 12.38 -19.94 -5.04
C SER A 215 13.42 -18.92 -4.58
N ALA A 216 13.50 -17.75 -5.22
CA ALA A 216 14.44 -16.70 -4.87
C ALA A 216 14.23 -16.14 -3.47
N LEU A 217 12.97 -16.05 -3.04
CA LEU A 217 12.57 -15.50 -1.74
C LEU A 217 12.62 -16.52 -0.59
N SER A 218 12.97 -17.79 -0.85
CA SER A 218 12.99 -18.86 0.16
C SER A 218 13.92 -18.59 1.35
N THR A 219 14.95 -17.76 1.17
CA THR A 219 15.92 -17.38 2.20
C THR A 219 15.75 -15.95 2.74
N VAL A 220 14.75 -15.22 2.23
CA VAL A 220 14.48 -13.84 2.65
C VAL A 220 13.83 -13.84 4.01
N SER A 221 14.42 -13.10 4.94
CA SER A 221 13.86 -12.90 6.27
C SER A 221 12.93 -11.69 6.26
N CYS A 222 11.71 -11.90 6.75
CA CYS A 222 10.77 -10.81 7.02
C CYS A 222 10.51 -10.76 8.54
N SER A 223 10.36 -9.58 9.09
CA SER A 223 9.96 -9.36 10.46
C SER A 223 8.69 -8.51 10.50
N ALA A 224 7.82 -8.75 11.48
CA ALA A 224 6.81 -7.77 11.81
C ALA A 224 7.55 -6.49 12.22
N GLY A 225 7.48 -5.47 11.38
CA GLY A 225 7.85 -4.13 11.79
C GLY A 225 6.93 -3.78 12.96
N SER A 226 7.48 -3.33 14.08
CA SER A 226 6.63 -2.61 15.01
C SER A 226 5.98 -1.49 14.21
N SER A 227 4.76 -1.08 14.54
CA SER A 227 4.00 0.00 13.86
C SER A 227 4.77 1.34 13.71
N ALA A 228 6.02 1.34 14.09
CA ALA A 228 7.03 2.36 13.94
C ALA A 228 7.91 2.22 12.66
N ASP A 229 7.88 1.08 11.93
CA ASP A 229 8.73 0.84 10.75
C ASP A 229 7.95 0.84 9.41
N GLY A 230 6.67 1.19 9.44
CA GLY A 230 5.71 0.94 8.37
C GLY A 230 5.30 2.11 7.47
N VAL A 231 6.04 3.19 7.44
CA VAL A 231 5.94 4.17 6.34
C VAL A 231 7.05 3.83 5.35
N GLY A 232 6.69 3.46 4.13
CA GLY A 232 7.64 3.05 3.11
C GLY A 232 8.79 4.05 2.96
N GLY A 233 10.02 3.60 3.26
CA GLY A 233 11.22 4.42 3.17
C GLY A 233 11.76 4.98 4.48
N VAL A 234 11.19 4.65 5.64
CA VAL A 234 11.80 4.99 6.93
C VAL A 234 13.01 4.08 7.17
N PRO A 235 14.22 4.63 7.39
CA PRO A 235 15.41 3.82 7.63
C PRO A 235 15.26 2.95 8.89
N ALA A 236 15.79 1.74 8.83
CA ALA A 236 15.79 0.82 9.98
C ALA A 236 16.70 1.34 11.12
N GLY A 237 16.38 0.94 12.36
CA GLY A 237 17.25 1.23 13.51
C GLY A 237 17.16 2.65 14.08
N LEU A 238 16.26 3.49 13.60
CA LEU A 238 16.05 4.82 14.16
C LEU A 238 15.44 4.76 15.56
N ASP A 239 15.89 5.64 16.45
CA ASP A 239 15.18 5.91 17.70
C ASP A 239 13.76 6.45 17.43
N ALA A 240 12.88 6.38 18.43
CA ALA A 240 11.47 6.70 18.29
C ALA A 240 11.22 8.15 17.83
N ARG A 241 12.06 9.11 18.25
CA ARG A 241 11.91 10.54 17.89
C ARG A 241 12.27 10.78 16.44
N ARG A 242 13.44 10.28 15.98
CA ARG A 242 13.89 10.36 14.58
C ARG A 242 12.90 9.70 13.64
N ARG A 243 12.43 8.52 14.04
CA ARG A 243 11.41 7.78 13.29
C ARG A 243 10.14 8.59 13.12
N ALA A 244 9.62 9.22 14.18
CA ALA A 244 8.41 10.04 14.10
C ALA A 244 8.56 11.21 13.12
N VAL A 245 9.71 11.90 13.15
CA VAL A 245 10.00 13.01 12.22
C VAL A 245 10.05 12.53 10.76
N VAL A 246 10.79 11.46 10.49
CA VAL A 246 10.93 10.90 9.13
C VAL A 246 9.60 10.37 8.63
N THR A 247 8.88 9.61 9.47
CA THR A 247 7.55 9.07 9.13
C THR A 247 6.58 10.18 8.75
N PHE A 248 6.51 11.24 9.54
CA PHE A 248 5.62 12.35 9.24
C PHE A 248 5.95 12.99 7.88
N GLY A 249 7.23 13.25 7.60
CA GLY A 249 7.63 13.82 6.31
C GLY A 249 7.26 12.94 5.12
N LEU A 250 7.45 11.63 5.24
CA LEU A 250 7.10 10.66 4.21
C LEU A 250 5.59 10.49 4.01
N GLN A 251 4.78 10.70 5.05
CA GLN A 251 3.32 10.67 4.97
C GLN A 251 2.74 11.85 4.17
N GLN A 252 3.49 12.94 3.99
CA GLN A 252 3.04 14.10 3.22
C GLN A 252 3.47 14.04 1.74
N LEU A 253 4.06 12.93 1.28
CA LEU A 253 4.46 12.78 -0.12
C LEU A 253 3.27 12.97 -1.06
N GLY A 254 3.46 13.83 -2.08
CA GLY A 254 2.42 14.19 -3.04
C GLY A 254 1.59 15.41 -2.64
N ASP A 255 1.69 15.89 -1.40
CA ASP A 255 1.00 17.11 -0.98
C ASP A 255 1.53 18.33 -1.77
N ARG A 256 0.65 19.32 -1.94
CA ARG A 256 0.98 20.53 -2.69
C ARG A 256 1.95 21.41 -1.93
N TYR A 257 2.88 22.04 -2.66
CA TYR A 257 3.63 23.16 -2.12
C TYR A 257 2.77 24.44 -2.19
N VAL A 258 2.59 25.09 -1.06
CA VAL A 258 1.99 26.41 -0.97
C VAL A 258 2.84 27.26 -0.02
N TRP A 259 3.35 28.39 -0.49
CA TRP A 259 4.15 29.30 0.33
C TRP A 259 3.39 29.75 1.59
N GLY A 260 4.01 29.60 2.76
CA GLY A 260 3.42 29.92 4.04
C GLY A 260 2.44 28.91 4.59
N ALA A 261 2.31 27.72 3.98
CA ALA A 261 1.44 26.65 4.45
C ALA A 261 2.13 25.77 5.52
N GLU A 262 1.36 25.40 6.55
CA GLU A 262 1.77 24.59 7.70
C GLU A 262 0.95 23.28 7.82
N GLY A 263 0.28 22.85 6.73
CA GLY A 263 -0.59 21.69 6.66
C GLY A 263 -2.05 21.98 7.01
N PRO A 264 -2.93 20.93 7.07
CA PRO A 264 -2.60 19.54 6.76
C PRO A 264 -2.54 19.23 5.24
N ASP A 265 -3.20 19.99 4.37
CA ASP A 265 -3.41 19.67 2.94
C ASP A 265 -2.35 20.27 2.01
N SER A 266 -1.45 21.08 2.53
CA SER A 266 -0.36 21.71 1.78
C SER A 266 0.73 22.21 2.71
N TRP A 267 1.95 22.31 2.19
CA TRP A 267 3.14 22.64 2.97
C TRP A 267 4.03 23.61 2.22
N ASP A 268 4.73 24.50 2.93
CA ASP A 268 6.00 25.00 2.44
C ASP A 268 7.17 24.23 3.08
N CYS A 269 8.40 24.53 2.68
CA CYS A 269 9.57 23.77 3.14
C CYS A 269 9.73 23.81 4.67
N SER A 270 9.57 24.97 5.29
CA SER A 270 9.71 25.14 6.75
C SER A 270 8.48 24.70 7.52
N GLY A 271 7.29 24.80 6.94
CA GLY A 271 6.05 24.28 7.51
C GLY A 271 6.05 22.76 7.62
N LEU A 272 6.54 22.06 6.59
CA LEU A 272 6.69 20.60 6.63
C LEU A 272 7.66 20.17 7.75
N VAL A 273 8.82 20.79 7.83
CA VAL A 273 9.81 20.49 8.90
C VAL A 273 9.23 20.82 10.27
N GLN A 274 8.56 21.95 10.43
CA GLN A 274 7.86 22.30 11.68
C GLN A 274 6.82 21.24 12.06
N GLY A 275 5.97 20.81 11.13
CA GLY A 275 4.95 19.76 11.35
C GLY A 275 5.57 18.44 11.79
N ALA A 276 6.69 18.05 11.18
CA ALA A 276 7.41 16.82 11.51
C ALA A 276 8.01 16.87 12.95
N TYR A 277 8.63 17.97 13.32
CA TYR A 277 9.21 18.10 14.66
C TYR A 277 8.17 18.29 15.77
N ARG A 278 6.99 18.82 15.42
CA ARG A 278 5.84 18.88 16.34
C ARG A 278 5.40 17.48 16.80
N GLN A 279 5.61 16.42 15.97
CA GLN A 279 5.30 15.03 16.35
C GLN A 279 6.09 14.54 17.55
N ILE A 280 7.21 15.16 17.86
CA ILE A 280 8.08 14.82 18.99
C ILE A 280 8.10 15.91 20.07
N GLY A 281 7.12 16.82 20.03
CA GLY A 281 6.99 17.92 21.01
C GLY A 281 8.05 19.02 20.87
N VAL A 282 8.68 19.14 19.69
CA VAL A 282 9.64 20.21 19.40
C VAL A 282 8.96 21.26 18.52
N GLU A 283 8.78 22.46 19.06
CA GLU A 283 8.22 23.60 18.32
C GLU A 283 9.34 24.35 17.59
N LEU A 284 9.32 24.28 16.27
CA LEU A 284 10.23 25.02 15.41
C LEU A 284 9.54 26.25 14.82
N PRO A 285 10.24 27.39 14.64
CA PRO A 285 9.68 28.51 13.93
C PRO A 285 9.39 28.18 12.46
N HIS A 286 8.33 28.80 11.90
CA HIS A 286 8.00 28.68 10.48
C HIS A 286 8.93 29.58 9.63
N SER A 287 10.20 29.24 9.59
CA SER A 287 11.23 29.97 8.82
C SER A 287 12.45 29.08 8.62
N SER A 288 12.82 28.81 7.38
CA SER A 288 14.02 28.03 7.03
C SER A 288 15.31 28.63 7.63
N GLU A 289 15.43 29.96 7.64
CA GLU A 289 16.61 30.65 8.19
C GLU A 289 16.70 30.49 9.72
N VAL A 290 15.56 30.49 10.43
CA VAL A 290 15.57 30.32 11.88
C VAL A 290 15.74 28.83 12.24
N GLN A 291 15.18 27.91 11.46
CA GLN A 291 15.34 26.46 11.66
C GLN A 291 16.81 26.01 11.50
N ARG A 292 17.60 26.72 10.69
CA ARG A 292 19.05 26.50 10.64
C ARG A 292 19.74 26.62 12.00
N GLY A 293 19.24 27.45 12.87
CA GLY A 293 19.77 27.66 14.22
C GLY A 293 19.12 26.81 15.30
N ALA A 294 18.24 25.88 14.93
CA ALA A 294 17.45 25.09 15.89
C ALA A 294 18.26 23.97 16.57
N GLY A 295 19.45 23.65 16.07
CA GLY A 295 20.29 22.58 16.58
C GLY A 295 21.76 22.76 16.23
N ARG A 296 22.54 21.69 16.46
CA ARG A 296 23.97 21.64 16.17
C ARG A 296 24.21 21.32 14.69
N GLU A 297 25.09 22.05 14.03
CA GLU A 297 25.55 21.67 12.69
C GLU A 297 26.46 20.43 12.77
N VAL A 298 26.21 19.46 11.87
CA VAL A 298 27.00 18.23 11.75
C VAL A 298 27.52 18.07 10.32
N SER A 299 28.57 17.27 10.14
CA SER A 299 29.06 16.92 8.79
C SER A 299 28.09 16.00 8.05
N ALA A 300 28.25 15.88 6.73
CA ALA A 300 27.43 14.96 5.92
C ALA A 300 27.62 13.51 6.35
N GLU A 301 28.83 13.12 6.76
CA GLU A 301 29.17 11.78 7.24
C GLU A 301 28.56 11.46 8.60
N GLU A 302 28.32 12.48 9.43
CA GLU A 302 27.67 12.36 10.73
C GLU A 302 26.14 12.48 10.64
N ALA A 303 25.63 12.94 9.51
CA ALA A 303 24.19 13.20 9.37
C ALA A 303 23.37 11.91 9.56
N LEU A 304 22.29 12.04 10.33
CA LEU A 304 21.38 10.93 10.63
C LEU A 304 19.99 11.24 10.09
N PRO A 305 19.22 10.21 9.71
CA PRO A 305 17.82 10.42 9.30
C PRO A 305 17.05 11.22 10.36
N GLY A 306 16.25 12.18 9.90
CA GLY A 306 15.54 13.11 10.77
C GLY A 306 16.32 14.40 11.07
N ASP A 307 17.60 14.52 10.69
CA ASP A 307 18.30 15.83 10.77
C ASP A 307 17.71 16.79 9.73
N ILE A 308 17.69 18.10 10.04
CA ILE A 308 17.24 19.13 9.11
C ILE A 308 18.37 19.40 8.11
N MET A 309 18.03 19.37 6.84
CA MET A 309 18.89 19.85 5.76
C MET A 309 18.55 21.30 5.46
N TRP A 310 19.56 22.16 5.41
CA TRP A 310 19.36 23.58 5.14
C TRP A 310 20.18 24.05 3.93
N TRP A 311 19.55 24.83 3.09
CA TRP A 311 20.13 25.68 2.04
C TRP A 311 19.66 27.10 2.24
N PRO A 312 20.33 28.14 1.68
CA PRO A 312 19.80 29.50 1.71
C PRO A 312 18.35 29.53 1.18
N GLY A 313 17.42 29.87 2.08
CA GLY A 313 15.99 29.99 1.76
C GLY A 313 15.21 28.65 1.72
N HIS A 314 15.82 27.52 2.03
CA HIS A 314 15.16 26.23 1.94
C HIS A 314 15.58 25.25 3.03
N VAL A 315 14.65 24.35 3.41
CA VAL A 315 14.90 23.23 4.33
C VAL A 315 14.18 21.97 3.89
N ALA A 316 14.72 20.81 4.32
CA ALA A 316 14.14 19.49 4.11
C ALA A 316 14.52 18.57 5.28
N ILE A 317 13.98 17.35 5.31
CA ILE A 317 14.31 16.31 6.29
C ILE A 317 15.24 15.30 5.61
N TYR A 318 16.39 15.01 6.20
CA TYR A 318 17.29 13.97 5.75
C TYR A 318 16.72 12.59 6.04
N LEU A 319 16.80 11.70 5.06
CA LEU A 319 16.29 10.31 5.17
C LEU A 319 17.41 9.28 5.39
N GLY A 320 18.66 9.68 5.25
CA GLY A 320 19.78 8.73 5.14
C GLY A 320 20.11 8.41 3.69
N ASP A 321 21.21 7.69 3.47
CA ASP A 321 21.63 7.15 2.15
C ASP A 321 21.63 8.15 0.99
N GLY A 322 21.83 9.44 1.31
CA GLY A 322 21.84 10.50 0.30
C GLY A 322 20.46 10.90 -0.22
N GLU A 323 19.39 10.65 0.52
CA GLU A 323 18.03 11.05 0.18
C GLU A 323 17.42 12.05 1.17
N LEU A 324 16.43 12.77 0.70
CA LEU A 324 15.65 13.71 1.50
C LEU A 324 14.15 13.60 1.21
N VAL A 325 13.33 14.08 2.14
CA VAL A 325 11.93 14.44 1.91
C VAL A 325 11.71 15.92 2.22
N GLY A 326 11.01 16.63 1.33
CA GLY A 326 10.78 18.06 1.49
C GLY A 326 9.73 18.62 0.55
N ALA A 327 9.06 19.68 0.98
CA ALA A 327 8.20 20.49 0.12
C ALA A 327 9.07 21.42 -0.74
N GLN A 328 9.28 21.05 -2.01
CA GLN A 328 10.31 21.65 -2.85
C GLN A 328 9.83 22.90 -3.60
N THR A 329 8.88 22.74 -4.48
CA THR A 329 8.37 23.85 -5.32
C THR A 329 6.87 23.65 -5.60
N PRO A 330 6.14 24.69 -6.04
CA PRO A 330 4.75 24.54 -6.46
C PRO A 330 4.50 23.49 -7.55
N ALA A 331 5.52 23.22 -8.38
CA ALA A 331 5.42 22.20 -9.43
C ALA A 331 5.69 20.78 -8.94
N GLN A 332 6.44 20.62 -7.87
CA GLN A 332 6.85 19.30 -7.35
C GLN A 332 6.05 18.88 -6.11
N GLY A 333 5.60 19.83 -5.28
CA GLY A 333 4.97 19.51 -4.00
C GLY A 333 5.97 18.92 -3.00
N VAL A 334 5.48 18.04 -2.15
CA VAL A 334 6.29 17.26 -1.22
C VAL A 334 6.79 16.00 -1.94
N VAL A 335 8.11 15.86 -2.02
CA VAL A 335 8.77 14.78 -2.76
C VAL A 335 9.91 14.15 -1.98
N ARG A 336 10.20 12.88 -2.26
CA ARG A 336 11.43 12.19 -1.88
C ARG A 336 12.37 12.21 -3.07
N ILE A 337 13.56 12.76 -2.89
CA ILE A 337 14.55 12.93 -3.95
C ILE A 337 15.97 12.74 -3.41
N PRO A 338 16.96 12.42 -4.28
CA PRO A 338 18.37 12.48 -3.90
C PRO A 338 18.78 13.85 -3.39
N VAL A 339 19.70 13.87 -2.43
CA VAL A 339 20.33 15.11 -1.95
C VAL A 339 20.99 15.84 -3.10
N TYR A 340 20.77 17.13 -3.19
CA TYR A 340 21.35 18.00 -4.22
C TYR A 340 22.14 19.18 -3.61
N GLY A 341 23.07 19.70 -4.39
CA GLY A 341 23.89 20.82 -3.97
C GLY A 341 24.79 20.50 -2.76
N ALA A 342 24.97 21.48 -1.88
CA ALA A 342 25.77 21.34 -0.66
C ALA A 342 24.97 21.87 0.54
N PRO A 343 24.04 21.06 1.09
CA PRO A 343 23.28 21.44 2.27
C PRO A 343 24.16 21.45 3.52
N ARG A 344 23.70 22.18 4.55
CA ARG A 344 24.15 22.00 5.92
C ARG A 344 23.17 21.08 6.64
N TYR A 345 23.71 20.23 7.50
CA TYR A 345 22.91 19.31 8.29
C TYR A 345 22.81 19.82 9.73
N ILE A 346 21.60 19.96 10.24
CA ILE A 346 21.32 20.53 11.56
C ILE A 346 20.67 19.45 12.43
N ARG A 347 21.35 19.05 13.47
CA ARG A 347 20.90 18.05 14.42
C ARG A 347 20.16 18.69 15.58
N VAL A 348 18.87 18.41 15.68
CA VAL A 348 17.97 18.82 16.75
C VAL A 348 17.69 17.68 17.72
N ILE A 349 17.74 16.45 17.23
CA ILE A 349 17.54 15.23 18.02
C ILE A 349 18.90 14.62 18.30
N GLU A 350 19.34 14.69 19.57
CA GLU A 350 20.60 14.10 20.01
C GLU A 350 20.50 12.60 20.24
#